data_750865feaa2a58ea9a3cea19186265fe
#
_entry.id   750865feaa2a58ea9a3cea19186265fe
#
_cell.length_a   1.000
_cell.length_b   1.000
_cell.length_c   1.000
_cell.angle_alpha   90.00
_cell.angle_beta   90.00
_cell.angle_gamma   90.00
#
_symmetry.space_group_name_H-M   'P 1'
#
loop_
_entity.id
_entity.type
_entity.pdbx_description
1 polymer ?
#
loop_
_entity_poly.entity_id
_entity_poly.type
_entity_poly.pdbx_seq_one_letter_code
_entity_poly.pdbx_strand_id
1 'polypeptide(L)'
;MKTRLLLPLLLLASCTSTPPAHQPKQPAPGTTKAPEAAATPEQPKEEEKPKPVVPAGDVNPLDIPGKNREGYTNPYPKGSYEYFVAKPAYPRTLAVYEDADLLARMTTGNSKIIVCIPQQRARLYVEGKVAFDWPVSTGTHGHETPTGVFRILDKEKDHKSNRYGKFVNAKGRTTDSNADSSKGVPEGHTFQPASMPNWNRLTLDGVGIHGGRVVAGRRLSHGCIRTPYDVAAKLYEHTIVGMPVYISRAVEDYNRGGFVKPIDVKYRPIPGNDYTDEAPAKPQQS
;
A
#
# COMPACT_ATOMS: atom_id res chain seq x y z
N MET A 1 -34.19 54.86 7.89
CA MET A 1 -33.21 55.70 7.18
C MET A 1 -32.40 54.71 6.34
N LYS A 2 -32.70 54.54 5.04
CA LYS A 2 -32.18 55.29 3.89
C LYS A 2 -30.63 55.32 4.03
N THR A 3 -29.75 54.68 3.18
CA THR A 3 -29.53 55.06 1.80
C THR A 3 -28.56 54.07 1.15
N ARG A 4 -28.86 53.44 0.00
CA ARG A 4 -28.25 53.51 -1.35
C ARG A 4 -26.78 53.07 -1.45
N LEU A 5 -26.48 52.02 -2.18
CA LEU A 5 -26.38 51.88 -3.66
C LEU A 5 -25.19 52.60 -4.28
N LEU A 6 -24.25 51.88 -4.85
CA LEU A 6 -23.59 52.23 -6.11
C LEU A 6 -22.74 51.07 -6.66
N LEU A 7 -23.16 50.60 -7.83
CA LEU A 7 -22.35 49.91 -8.84
C LEU A 7 -21.74 50.99 -9.76
N PRO A 8 -20.57 50.83 -10.32
CA PRO A 8 -20.48 50.73 -11.77
C PRO A 8 -19.39 49.75 -12.23
N LEU A 9 -19.26 49.31 -13.36
CA LEU A 9 -19.55 49.54 -14.75
C LEU A 9 -18.58 48.63 -15.54
N LEU A 10 -19.12 48.00 -16.56
CA LEU A 10 -18.46 47.23 -17.61
C LEU A 10 -17.36 48.03 -18.32
N LEU A 11 -16.31 47.27 -18.78
CA LEU A 11 -15.59 47.63 -19.99
C LEU A 11 -15.27 46.39 -20.82
N LEU A 12 -15.88 46.35 -21.98
CA LEU A 12 -15.66 45.49 -23.13
C LEU A 12 -14.45 45.99 -23.92
N ALA A 13 -13.60 45.09 -24.36
CA ALA A 13 -12.72 45.33 -25.52
C ALA A 13 -12.38 43.94 -26.12
N SER A 14 -12.97 43.58 -27.13
CA SER A 14 -12.72 43.67 -28.60
C SER A 14 -11.60 42.74 -29.08
N CYS A 15 -12.08 41.80 -29.91
CA CYS A 15 -11.33 40.91 -30.79
C CYS A 15 -10.45 41.67 -31.78
N THR A 16 -9.27 41.15 -32.05
CA THR A 16 -8.61 41.35 -33.35
C THR A 16 -8.02 40.01 -33.83
N SER A 17 -8.53 39.61 -34.94
CA SER A 17 -8.09 38.51 -35.78
C SER A 17 -6.87 38.90 -36.62
N THR A 18 -5.92 37.98 -36.76
CA THR A 18 -4.82 38.14 -37.74
C THR A 18 -4.76 36.89 -38.63
N PRO A 19 -4.58 37.07 -39.95
CA PRO A 19 -4.65 35.99 -40.94
C PRO A 19 -3.29 35.26 -41.17
N PRO A 20 -3.30 34.17 -41.93
CA PRO A 20 -2.17 33.24 -42.03
C PRO A 20 -1.13 33.65 -43.09
N ALA A 21 0.13 33.34 -42.82
CA ALA A 21 1.22 33.57 -43.75
C ALA A 21 1.75 32.26 -44.36
N HIS A 22 1.77 32.32 -45.65
CA HIS A 22 2.47 31.56 -46.70
C HIS A 22 3.47 30.49 -46.36
N GLN A 23 3.26 29.31 -46.97
CA GLN A 23 4.28 28.29 -47.29
C GLN A 23 5.07 28.70 -48.56
N PRO A 24 6.35 28.42 -48.66
CA PRO A 24 7.05 28.28 -49.92
C PRO A 24 7.28 26.80 -50.32
N LYS A 25 7.13 26.60 -51.63
CA LYS A 25 7.21 25.35 -52.40
C LYS A 25 8.59 24.70 -52.38
N GLN A 26 8.59 23.37 -52.40
CA GLN A 26 9.74 22.54 -52.77
C GLN A 26 10.07 22.63 -54.29
N PRO A 27 11.33 22.46 -54.67
CA PRO A 27 11.72 21.92 -55.97
C PRO A 27 12.19 20.46 -55.86
N ALA A 28 11.84 19.65 -56.88
CA ALA A 28 12.16 18.27 -57.07
C ALA A 28 13.49 18.09 -57.89
N PRO A 29 13.91 16.86 -58.24
CA PRO A 29 15.18 16.30 -57.84
C PRO A 29 16.26 16.33 -58.95
N GLY A 30 17.50 16.37 -58.52
CA GLY A 30 18.66 16.20 -59.40
C GLY A 30 19.50 15.01 -58.96
N THR A 31 19.62 14.07 -59.87
CA THR A 31 20.53 12.91 -59.87
C THR A 31 21.98 13.32 -59.98
N THR A 32 22.84 12.86 -59.08
CA THR A 32 24.28 12.66 -59.40
C THR A 32 24.93 11.61 -58.47
N LYS A 33 25.50 10.64 -59.12
CA LYS A 33 26.51 9.63 -58.85
C LYS A 33 27.26 9.67 -57.50
N ALA A 34 27.39 8.47 -56.91
CA ALA A 34 28.29 8.11 -55.81
C ALA A 34 29.80 8.23 -56.20
N PRO A 35 30.65 8.45 -55.23
CA PRO A 35 31.92 7.73 -55.15
C PRO A 35 32.04 6.94 -53.83
N GLU A 36 32.53 5.81 -54.00
CA GLU A 36 33.36 4.82 -53.32
C GLU A 36 33.76 5.04 -51.85
N ALA A 37 33.70 3.95 -51.12
CA ALA A 37 33.93 3.70 -49.71
C ALA A 37 35.28 4.21 -49.18
N ALA A 38 35.23 4.86 -48.03
CA ALA A 38 36.36 4.96 -47.11
C ALA A 38 35.99 4.21 -45.84
N ALA A 39 36.83 3.28 -45.43
CA ALA A 39 36.70 2.43 -44.26
C ALA A 39 36.64 3.25 -42.96
N THR A 40 35.59 3.06 -42.19
CA THR A 40 35.47 3.57 -40.82
C THR A 40 36.27 2.64 -39.88
N PRO A 41 37.04 3.14 -38.93
CA PRO A 41 37.74 2.29 -37.96
C PRO A 41 36.73 1.66 -37.01
N GLU A 42 36.84 0.36 -36.84
CA GLU A 42 36.11 -0.43 -35.85
C GLU A 42 36.37 0.11 -34.44
N GLN A 43 35.31 0.62 -33.81
CA GLN A 43 35.34 0.91 -32.37
C GLN A 43 35.41 -0.41 -31.60
N PRO A 44 36.18 -0.48 -30.49
CA PRO A 44 36.19 -1.69 -29.64
C PRO A 44 34.82 -1.98 -29.13
N LYS A 45 34.32 -3.19 -29.34
CA LYS A 45 33.09 -3.72 -28.71
C LYS A 45 33.28 -3.66 -27.21
N GLU A 46 32.54 -2.78 -26.54
CA GLU A 46 32.37 -2.79 -25.10
C GLU A 46 31.73 -4.15 -24.75
N GLU A 47 32.43 -4.97 -24.00
CA GLU A 47 31.91 -6.24 -23.48
C GLU A 47 30.65 -5.94 -22.64
N GLU A 48 29.49 -6.24 -23.22
CA GLU A 48 28.19 -6.14 -22.56
C GLU A 48 28.22 -7.09 -21.36
N LYS A 49 28.38 -6.52 -20.15
CA LYS A 49 28.23 -7.27 -18.90
C LYS A 49 26.91 -8.03 -18.98
N PRO A 50 26.87 -9.33 -18.66
CA PRO A 50 25.66 -10.12 -18.76
C PRO A 50 24.56 -9.45 -17.94
N LYS A 51 23.52 -9.00 -18.62
CA LYS A 51 22.28 -8.52 -17.98
C LYS A 51 21.80 -9.63 -17.06
N PRO A 52 21.44 -9.32 -15.80
CA PRO A 52 20.87 -10.33 -14.94
C PRO A 52 19.68 -10.95 -15.67
N VAL A 53 19.73 -12.25 -15.90
CA VAL A 53 18.61 -13.01 -16.45
C VAL A 53 17.52 -12.97 -15.41
N VAL A 54 16.60 -12.00 -15.55
CA VAL A 54 15.34 -12.00 -14.82
C VAL A 54 14.53 -13.13 -15.45
N PRO A 55 14.19 -14.21 -14.73
CA PRO A 55 13.31 -15.22 -15.26
C PRO A 55 12.00 -14.56 -15.65
N ALA A 56 11.65 -14.59 -16.94
CA ALA A 56 10.35 -14.14 -17.42
C ALA A 56 9.31 -15.15 -16.91
N GLY A 57 8.31 -14.65 -16.17
CA GLY A 57 7.11 -15.40 -15.77
C GLY A 57 7.14 -15.90 -14.34
N ASP A 58 6.09 -15.57 -13.60
CA ASP A 58 5.54 -16.19 -12.38
C ASP A 58 6.49 -16.73 -11.28
N VAL A 59 7.73 -16.27 -11.21
CA VAL A 59 8.64 -16.68 -10.13
C VAL A 59 8.22 -15.96 -8.86
N ASN A 60 7.72 -16.74 -7.90
CA ASN A 60 7.51 -16.27 -6.54
C ASN A 60 8.84 -15.68 -6.02
N PRO A 61 8.89 -14.40 -5.64
CA PRO A 61 10.11 -13.78 -5.10
C PRO A 61 10.69 -14.53 -3.89
N LEU A 62 9.92 -15.47 -3.31
CA LEU A 62 10.33 -16.33 -2.21
C LEU A 62 11.04 -17.59 -2.68
N ASP A 63 10.89 -17.99 -3.94
CA ASP A 63 11.49 -19.19 -4.53
C ASP A 63 12.79 -18.88 -5.28
N ILE A 64 13.55 -17.89 -4.80
CA ILE A 64 14.86 -17.56 -5.37
C ILE A 64 15.80 -18.74 -5.14
N PRO A 65 16.29 -19.37 -6.22
CA PRO A 65 17.10 -20.58 -6.10
C PRO A 65 18.33 -20.33 -5.23
N GLY A 66 18.55 -21.20 -4.26
CA GLY A 66 19.73 -21.14 -3.41
C GLY A 66 19.74 -20.07 -2.32
N LYS A 67 18.66 -19.28 -2.16
CA LYS A 67 18.55 -18.19 -1.18
C LYS A 67 18.95 -18.58 0.26
N ASN A 68 18.71 -19.82 0.65
CA ASN A 68 19.00 -20.31 2.01
C ASN A 68 20.25 -21.23 2.06
N ARG A 69 21.08 -21.26 1.00
CA ARG A 69 22.33 -22.06 0.97
C ARG A 69 23.49 -21.23 1.51
N GLU A 70 24.44 -21.91 2.10
CA GLU A 70 25.73 -21.33 2.46
C GLU A 70 26.41 -20.75 1.21
N GLY A 71 27.02 -19.56 1.34
CA GLY A 71 27.63 -18.85 0.21
C GLY A 71 26.68 -18.12 -0.71
N TYR A 72 25.38 -18.04 -0.38
CA TYR A 72 24.42 -17.27 -1.19
C TYR A 72 24.81 -15.80 -1.31
N THR A 73 24.95 -15.34 -2.54
CA THR A 73 25.13 -13.92 -2.87
C THR A 73 23.87 -13.41 -3.52
N ASN A 74 23.32 -12.33 -2.99
CA ASN A 74 22.10 -11.70 -3.54
C ASN A 74 22.41 -11.08 -4.90
N PRO A 75 21.77 -11.53 -6.00
CA PRO A 75 22.11 -11.07 -7.35
C PRO A 75 21.54 -9.70 -7.72
N TYR A 76 20.62 -9.17 -6.91
CA TYR A 76 19.92 -7.93 -7.23
C TYR A 76 20.67 -6.68 -6.77
N PRO A 77 20.44 -5.50 -7.39
CA PRO A 77 21.04 -4.24 -6.98
C PRO A 77 20.64 -3.88 -5.53
N LYS A 78 21.62 -3.47 -4.72
CA LYS A 78 21.35 -2.98 -3.36
C LYS A 78 20.38 -1.80 -3.42
N GLY A 79 19.40 -1.79 -2.53
CA GLY A 79 18.36 -0.75 -2.47
C GLY A 79 17.11 -1.07 -3.28
N SER A 80 17.16 -2.01 -4.23
CA SER A 80 15.95 -2.44 -4.95
C SER A 80 15.02 -3.29 -4.07
N TYR A 81 13.75 -3.37 -4.45
CA TYR A 81 12.78 -4.22 -3.77
C TYR A 81 13.13 -5.71 -3.93
N GLU A 82 13.61 -6.10 -5.11
CA GLU A 82 14.10 -7.45 -5.41
C GLU A 82 15.26 -7.83 -4.47
N TYR A 83 16.20 -6.92 -4.24
CA TYR A 83 17.27 -7.14 -3.27
C TYR A 83 16.71 -7.37 -1.87
N PHE A 84 15.70 -6.61 -1.46
CA PHE A 84 15.09 -6.73 -0.15
C PHE A 84 14.42 -8.10 0.06
N VAL A 85 13.62 -8.56 -0.90
CA VAL A 85 12.90 -9.85 -0.79
C VAL A 85 13.82 -11.04 -0.99
N ALA A 86 14.95 -10.85 -1.69
CA ALA A 86 15.96 -11.87 -1.89
C ALA A 86 16.85 -12.13 -0.65
N LYS A 87 16.73 -11.34 0.42
CA LYS A 87 17.44 -11.60 1.68
C LYS A 87 16.99 -12.93 2.30
N PRO A 88 17.92 -13.77 2.81
CA PRO A 88 17.58 -15.08 3.38
C PRO A 88 16.50 -15.03 4.49
N ALA A 89 16.50 -13.99 5.32
CA ALA A 89 15.54 -13.83 6.41
C ALA A 89 14.13 -13.47 5.95
N TYR A 90 13.94 -12.96 4.71
CA TYR A 90 12.63 -12.61 4.19
C TYR A 90 11.79 -13.88 3.89
N PRO A 91 10.49 -13.94 4.23
CA PRO A 91 9.62 -12.88 4.78
C PRO A 91 9.64 -12.76 6.32
N ARG A 92 10.30 -13.68 7.04
CA ARG A 92 10.28 -13.78 8.51
C ARG A 92 11.29 -12.84 9.17
N THR A 93 11.20 -11.55 8.86
CA THR A 93 12.07 -10.50 9.39
C THR A 93 11.25 -9.29 9.83
N LEU A 94 11.78 -8.51 10.78
CA LEU A 94 11.22 -7.21 11.16
C LEU A 94 11.70 -6.09 10.22
N ALA A 95 12.62 -6.38 9.29
CA ALA A 95 13.09 -5.40 8.33
C ALA A 95 11.93 -4.85 7.47
N VAL A 96 12.07 -3.60 7.08
CA VAL A 96 11.12 -2.83 6.27
C VAL A 96 11.81 -2.41 4.97
N TYR A 97 11.07 -2.37 3.89
CA TYR A 97 11.45 -1.72 2.64
C TYR A 97 10.63 -0.46 2.46
N GLU A 98 11.25 0.57 1.93
CA GLU A 98 10.63 1.85 1.66
C GLU A 98 11.23 2.47 0.40
N ASP A 99 10.36 2.94 -0.49
CA ASP A 99 10.67 3.79 -1.64
C ASP A 99 9.98 5.15 -1.42
N ALA A 100 10.76 6.12 -0.97
CA ALA A 100 10.26 7.45 -0.62
C ALA A 100 9.72 8.20 -1.85
N ASP A 101 10.31 7.98 -3.03
CA ASP A 101 9.90 8.64 -4.27
C ASP A 101 8.54 8.12 -4.74
N LEU A 102 8.28 6.83 -4.59
CA LEU A 102 6.96 6.24 -4.85
C LEU A 102 5.94 6.75 -3.84
N LEU A 103 6.28 6.76 -2.54
CA LEU A 103 5.38 7.24 -1.49
C LEU A 103 4.97 8.71 -1.71
N ALA A 104 5.88 9.56 -2.17
CA ALA A 104 5.59 10.96 -2.47
C ALA A 104 4.58 11.17 -3.62
N ARG A 105 4.39 10.16 -4.49
CA ARG A 105 3.43 10.21 -5.61
C ARG A 105 2.10 9.52 -5.31
N MET A 106 1.88 9.11 -4.07
CA MET A 106 0.72 8.32 -3.68
C MET A 106 -0.59 9.13 -3.71
N THR A 107 -1.63 8.51 -4.24
CA THR A 107 -3.02 8.99 -4.23
C THR A 107 -3.97 7.83 -3.94
N THR A 108 -5.25 8.11 -3.66
CA THR A 108 -6.26 7.06 -3.51
C THR A 108 -6.48 6.24 -4.79
N GLY A 109 -6.29 6.87 -5.96
CA GLY A 109 -6.53 6.23 -7.26
C GLY A 109 -5.38 5.34 -7.74
N ASN A 110 -4.15 5.57 -7.25
CA ASN A 110 -2.96 4.83 -7.71
C ASN A 110 -2.33 3.94 -6.64
N SER A 111 -2.95 3.80 -5.47
CA SER A 111 -2.38 3.09 -4.34
C SER A 111 -3.32 2.05 -3.74
N LYS A 112 -2.75 1.00 -3.14
CA LYS A 112 -3.46 -0.06 -2.42
C LYS A 112 -2.55 -0.74 -1.41
N ILE A 113 -3.14 -1.29 -0.35
CA ILE A 113 -2.44 -2.17 0.60
C ILE A 113 -2.83 -3.62 0.33
N ILE A 114 -1.85 -4.53 0.40
CA ILE A 114 -2.08 -5.97 0.34
C ILE A 114 -1.45 -6.63 1.56
N VAL A 115 -2.26 -7.37 2.32
CA VAL A 115 -1.85 -8.11 3.51
C VAL A 115 -1.83 -9.60 3.20
N CYS A 116 -0.67 -10.23 3.37
CA CYS A 116 -0.48 -11.68 3.24
C CYS A 116 -0.48 -12.35 4.61
N ILE A 117 -1.58 -13.00 4.97
CA ILE A 117 -1.70 -13.69 6.27
C ILE A 117 -0.65 -14.81 6.44
N PRO A 118 -0.38 -15.70 5.46
CA PRO A 118 0.63 -16.74 5.62
C PRO A 118 2.05 -16.22 5.85
N GLN A 119 2.40 -15.11 5.23
CA GLN A 119 3.73 -14.51 5.35
C GLN A 119 3.86 -13.55 6.52
N GLN A 120 2.73 -13.11 7.10
CA GLN A 120 2.68 -12.04 8.12
C GLN A 120 3.41 -10.79 7.63
N ARG A 121 3.12 -10.39 6.38
CA ARG A 121 3.65 -9.20 5.70
C ARG A 121 2.52 -8.40 5.09
N ALA A 122 2.74 -7.09 4.98
CA ALA A 122 1.91 -6.22 4.18
C ALA A 122 2.75 -5.38 3.24
N ARG A 123 2.19 -4.99 2.10
CA ARG A 123 2.80 -4.13 1.09
C ARG A 123 1.86 -2.99 0.74
N LEU A 124 2.40 -1.80 0.65
CA LEU A 124 1.73 -0.66 0.02
C LEU A 124 2.27 -0.53 -1.41
N TYR A 125 1.36 -0.62 -2.36
CA TYR A 125 1.64 -0.41 -3.77
C TYR A 125 1.28 1.01 -4.16
N VAL A 126 2.13 1.63 -4.98
CA VAL A 126 1.88 2.91 -5.65
C VAL A 126 2.23 2.72 -7.12
N GLU A 127 1.33 3.11 -8.03
CA GLU A 127 1.53 2.94 -9.49
C GLU A 127 1.92 1.50 -9.88
N GLY A 128 1.34 0.50 -9.18
CA GLY A 128 1.64 -0.91 -9.41
C GLY A 128 2.98 -1.42 -8.89
N LYS A 129 3.82 -0.56 -8.28
CA LYS A 129 5.11 -0.93 -7.70
C LYS A 129 5.03 -0.94 -6.17
N VAL A 130 5.85 -1.77 -5.52
CA VAL A 130 5.91 -1.80 -4.05
C VAL A 130 6.67 -0.57 -3.55
N ALA A 131 5.94 0.34 -2.88
CA ALA A 131 6.50 1.51 -2.24
C ALA A 131 6.89 1.26 -0.77
N PHE A 132 6.20 0.31 -0.10
CA PHE A 132 6.45 0.00 1.29
C PHE A 132 6.13 -1.48 1.57
N ASP A 133 7.02 -2.19 2.26
CA ASP A 133 6.82 -3.59 2.67
C ASP A 133 7.25 -3.75 4.13
N TRP A 134 6.34 -4.24 4.99
CA TRP A 134 6.55 -4.31 6.43
C TRP A 134 5.98 -5.59 7.07
N PRO A 135 6.51 -6.03 8.22
CA PRO A 135 5.98 -7.14 8.99
C PRO A 135 4.67 -6.75 9.68
N VAL A 136 3.76 -7.70 9.78
CA VAL A 136 2.51 -7.55 10.54
C VAL A 136 2.31 -8.73 11.50
N SER A 137 1.39 -8.59 12.45
CA SER A 137 0.85 -9.71 13.21
C SER A 137 -0.68 -9.64 13.16
N THR A 138 -1.26 -10.60 12.44
CA THR A 138 -2.70 -10.75 12.24
C THR A 138 -3.36 -11.57 13.35
N GLY A 139 -4.67 -11.83 13.25
CA GLY A 139 -5.46 -12.57 14.21
C GLY A 139 -4.99 -14.00 14.41
N THR A 140 -5.01 -14.46 15.67
CA THR A 140 -4.73 -15.84 16.08
C THR A 140 -5.85 -16.79 15.65
N HIS A 141 -5.68 -18.08 15.92
CA HIS A 141 -6.76 -19.05 15.76
C HIS A 141 -7.94 -18.71 16.70
N GLY A 142 -9.16 -18.77 16.18
CA GLY A 142 -10.39 -18.35 16.88
C GLY A 142 -10.63 -16.82 16.88
N HIS A 143 -9.67 -16.03 16.38
CA HIS A 143 -9.76 -14.59 16.22
C HIS A 143 -9.17 -14.17 14.87
N GLU A 144 -9.57 -14.86 13.81
CA GLU A 144 -8.98 -14.68 12.49
C GLU A 144 -9.21 -13.28 11.93
N THR A 145 -8.18 -12.72 11.31
CA THR A 145 -8.35 -11.55 10.48
C THR A 145 -9.19 -11.92 9.26
N PRO A 146 -10.26 -11.18 8.96
CA PRO A 146 -11.11 -11.46 7.80
C PRO A 146 -10.31 -11.27 6.51
N THR A 147 -10.62 -12.11 5.51
CA THR A 147 -10.04 -12.01 4.17
C THR A 147 -11.02 -11.36 3.22
N GLY A 148 -10.51 -10.68 2.20
CA GLY A 148 -11.35 -10.00 1.22
C GLY A 148 -10.78 -8.66 0.78
N VAL A 149 -11.64 -7.87 0.16
CA VAL A 149 -11.33 -6.49 -0.25
C VAL A 149 -12.04 -5.55 0.73
N PHE A 150 -11.26 -4.65 1.31
CA PHE A 150 -11.70 -3.64 2.25
C PHE A 150 -11.28 -2.26 1.74
N ARG A 151 -11.76 -1.23 2.40
CA ARG A 151 -11.25 0.14 2.26
C ARG A 151 -10.93 0.69 3.63
N ILE A 152 -10.03 1.65 3.70
CA ILE A 152 -9.86 2.44 4.91
C ILE A 152 -11.10 3.30 5.07
N LEU A 153 -11.90 3.02 6.09
CA LEU A 153 -13.19 3.67 6.34
C LEU A 153 -13.02 4.97 7.13
N ASP A 154 -12.04 4.99 8.01
CA ASP A 154 -11.79 6.08 8.94
C ASP A 154 -10.39 5.93 9.55
N LYS A 155 -9.84 7.02 10.10
CA LYS A 155 -8.51 7.07 10.71
C LYS A 155 -8.56 7.81 12.04
N GLU A 156 -7.93 7.24 13.08
CA GLU A 156 -7.87 7.83 14.40
C GLU A 156 -6.46 7.66 14.99
N LYS A 157 -5.82 8.75 15.42
CA LYS A 157 -4.42 8.72 15.87
C LYS A 157 -4.25 7.98 17.20
N ASP A 158 -5.15 8.19 18.15
CA ASP A 158 -5.07 7.70 19.53
C ASP A 158 -6.20 6.73 19.90
N HIS A 159 -6.56 5.87 18.94
CA HIS A 159 -7.65 4.91 19.08
C HIS A 159 -7.43 3.92 20.23
N LYS A 160 -8.50 3.55 20.89
CA LYS A 160 -8.54 2.53 21.96
C LYS A 160 -9.62 1.50 21.66
N SER A 161 -9.32 0.24 21.96
CA SER A 161 -10.29 -0.84 21.79
C SER A 161 -11.48 -0.66 22.76
N ASN A 162 -12.68 -0.73 22.24
CA ASN A 162 -13.90 -0.77 23.07
C ASN A 162 -14.14 -2.17 23.67
N ARG A 163 -13.48 -3.21 23.19
CA ARG A 163 -13.70 -4.59 23.57
C ARG A 163 -12.53 -5.25 24.28
N TYR A 164 -11.33 -5.11 23.76
CA TYR A 164 -10.14 -5.79 24.27
C TYR A 164 -9.26 -4.87 25.11
N GLY A 165 -8.70 -5.41 26.20
CA GLY A 165 -7.88 -4.63 27.13
C GLY A 165 -7.36 -5.47 28.27
N LYS A 166 -7.38 -4.88 29.46
CA LYS A 166 -7.01 -5.56 30.70
C LYS A 166 -7.99 -5.22 31.82
N PHE A 167 -8.18 -6.14 32.77
CA PHE A 167 -8.86 -5.85 34.02
C PHE A 167 -7.84 -5.48 35.09
N VAL A 168 -8.18 -4.43 35.85
CA VAL A 168 -7.35 -3.90 36.92
C VAL A 168 -8.20 -3.84 38.19
N ASN A 169 -7.72 -4.40 39.30
CA ASN A 169 -8.42 -4.36 40.57
C ASN A 169 -8.28 -3.00 41.27
N ALA A 170 -8.99 -2.81 42.38
CA ALA A 170 -8.98 -1.57 43.17
C ALA A 170 -7.59 -1.16 43.67
N LYS A 171 -6.61 -2.08 43.73
CA LYS A 171 -5.22 -1.81 44.11
C LYS A 171 -4.32 -1.42 42.92
N GLY A 172 -4.91 -1.24 41.71
CA GLY A 172 -4.18 -0.91 40.49
C GLY A 172 -3.43 -2.08 39.84
N ARG A 173 -3.63 -3.32 40.34
CA ARG A 173 -2.95 -4.50 39.82
C ARG A 173 -3.75 -5.10 38.65
N THR A 174 -3.08 -5.39 37.53
CA THR A 174 -3.65 -6.15 36.43
C THR A 174 -3.91 -7.58 36.85
N THR A 175 -5.15 -8.03 36.76
CA THR A 175 -5.60 -9.38 37.07
C THR A 175 -5.84 -10.23 35.83
N ASP A 176 -6.22 -9.59 34.71
CA ASP A 176 -6.32 -10.20 33.40
C ASP A 176 -5.74 -9.22 32.37
N SER A 177 -4.70 -9.65 31.66
CA SER A 177 -4.04 -8.85 30.61
C SER A 177 -4.65 -9.07 29.21
N ASN A 178 -5.62 -9.98 29.09
CA ASN A 178 -6.28 -10.33 27.83
C ASN A 178 -7.82 -10.25 27.96
N ALA A 179 -8.28 -9.25 28.71
CA ALA A 179 -9.67 -9.06 29.04
C ALA A 179 -10.54 -8.74 27.79
N ASP A 180 -11.72 -9.36 27.73
CA ASP A 180 -12.78 -9.07 26.79
C ASP A 180 -13.97 -8.47 27.57
N SER A 181 -14.18 -7.16 27.46
CA SER A 181 -15.22 -6.42 28.18
C SER A 181 -16.64 -6.88 27.82
N SER A 182 -16.84 -7.50 26.66
CA SER A 182 -18.14 -8.04 26.25
C SER A 182 -18.60 -9.20 27.14
N LYS A 183 -17.71 -9.82 27.91
CA LYS A 183 -18.01 -10.89 28.87
C LYS A 183 -18.36 -10.37 30.27
N GLY A 184 -18.43 -9.04 30.41
CA GLY A 184 -18.66 -8.39 31.70
C GLY A 184 -17.32 -8.02 32.39
N VAL A 185 -17.37 -6.98 33.23
CA VAL A 185 -16.25 -6.57 34.07
C VAL A 185 -16.44 -7.19 35.46
N PRO A 186 -15.48 -7.96 35.99
CA PRO A 186 -15.60 -8.56 37.32
C PRO A 186 -15.81 -7.51 38.41
N GLU A 187 -16.52 -7.88 39.46
CA GLU A 187 -16.74 -6.98 40.61
C GLU A 187 -15.42 -6.47 41.21
N GLY A 188 -15.36 -5.20 41.57
CA GLY A 188 -14.16 -4.57 42.10
C GLY A 188 -13.04 -4.35 41.07
N HIS A 189 -13.32 -4.54 39.78
CA HIS A 189 -12.35 -4.30 38.71
C HIS A 189 -12.76 -3.15 37.79
N THR A 190 -11.77 -2.58 37.11
CA THR A 190 -11.95 -1.58 36.06
C THR A 190 -11.38 -2.13 34.76
N PHE A 191 -12.10 -1.93 33.66
CA PHE A 191 -11.61 -2.24 32.34
C PHE A 191 -10.70 -1.10 31.85
N GLN A 192 -9.49 -1.45 31.44
CA GLN A 192 -8.56 -0.55 30.77
C GLN A 192 -8.39 -0.99 29.33
N PRO A 193 -8.86 -0.20 28.35
CA PRO A 193 -8.83 -0.55 26.95
C PRO A 193 -7.39 -0.64 26.41
N ALA A 194 -7.18 -1.57 25.47
CA ALA A 194 -5.92 -1.65 24.77
C ALA A 194 -5.75 -0.45 23.83
N SER A 195 -4.54 0.14 23.84
CA SER A 195 -4.17 1.20 22.91
C SER A 195 -3.93 0.61 21.52
N MET A 196 -4.48 1.27 20.49
CA MET A 196 -4.36 0.94 19.09
C MET A 196 -3.98 2.20 18.27
N PRO A 197 -2.78 2.79 18.52
CA PRO A 197 -2.40 4.06 17.92
C PRO A 197 -2.26 3.96 16.40
N ASN A 198 -2.49 5.07 15.72
CA ASN A 198 -2.42 5.19 14.27
C ASN A 198 -3.39 4.22 13.56
N TRP A 199 -4.62 4.21 14.05
CA TRP A 199 -5.71 3.35 13.60
C TRP A 199 -6.16 3.70 12.19
N ASN A 200 -6.28 2.68 11.36
CA ASN A 200 -6.92 2.72 10.05
C ASN A 200 -8.03 1.67 10.05
N ARG A 201 -9.28 2.09 10.18
CA ARG A 201 -10.45 1.22 10.26
C ARG A 201 -10.71 0.52 8.93
N LEU A 202 -10.97 -0.78 8.97
CA LEU A 202 -11.32 -1.58 7.78
C LEU A 202 -12.75 -2.13 7.83
N THR A 203 -13.29 -2.37 9.04
CA THR A 203 -14.63 -2.93 9.21
C THR A 203 -15.41 -2.22 10.31
N LEU A 204 -16.72 -2.37 10.29
CA LEU A 204 -17.62 -1.78 11.30
C LEU A 204 -17.48 -2.42 12.66
N ASP A 205 -17.23 -3.72 12.68
CA ASP A 205 -17.08 -4.54 13.89
C ASP A 205 -15.68 -4.42 14.51
N GLY A 206 -14.85 -3.46 14.03
CA GLY A 206 -13.64 -3.02 14.72
C GLY A 206 -12.38 -3.76 14.32
N VAL A 207 -12.28 -4.24 13.07
CA VAL A 207 -11.00 -4.67 12.49
C VAL A 207 -10.32 -3.49 11.81
N GLY A 208 -9.01 -3.33 12.05
CA GLY A 208 -8.20 -2.28 11.43
C GLY A 208 -6.71 -2.58 11.44
N ILE A 209 -5.95 -1.67 10.83
CA ILE A 209 -4.48 -1.65 10.87
C ILE A 209 -4.06 -0.61 11.89
N HIS A 210 -3.17 -0.98 12.83
CA HIS A 210 -2.76 -0.08 13.90
C HIS A 210 -1.38 -0.45 14.48
N GLY A 211 -0.79 0.45 15.24
CA GLY A 211 0.45 0.21 15.98
C GLY A 211 0.28 -0.82 17.08
N GLY A 212 1.20 -1.77 17.16
CA GLY A 212 1.18 -2.81 18.18
C GLY A 212 2.40 -3.71 18.16
N ARG A 213 2.48 -4.63 19.13
CA ARG A 213 3.54 -5.62 19.16
C ARG A 213 3.44 -6.55 17.96
N VAL A 214 4.52 -6.65 17.20
CA VAL A 214 4.70 -7.56 16.07
C VAL A 214 5.86 -8.51 16.37
N VAL A 215 5.68 -9.77 16.00
CA VAL A 215 6.74 -10.78 15.97
C VAL A 215 6.76 -11.37 14.55
N ALA A 216 7.92 -11.32 13.90
CA ALA A 216 8.07 -11.76 12.52
C ALA A 216 7.51 -13.16 12.28
N GLY A 217 6.60 -13.28 11.33
CA GLY A 217 5.95 -14.55 10.98
C GLY A 217 4.92 -15.10 11.99
N ARG A 218 4.54 -14.32 13.03
CA ARG A 218 3.63 -14.79 14.09
C ARG A 218 2.32 -14.01 14.12
N ARG A 219 1.21 -14.72 14.25
CA ARG A 219 -0.12 -14.16 14.53
C ARG A 219 -0.24 -13.86 16.02
N LEU A 220 -0.74 -12.69 16.41
CA LEU A 220 -0.79 -12.26 17.82
C LEU A 220 -2.06 -11.49 18.19
N SER A 221 -2.90 -11.08 17.23
CA SER A 221 -4.03 -10.19 17.51
C SER A 221 -5.36 -10.96 17.71
N HIS A 222 -6.40 -10.21 18.05
CA HIS A 222 -7.79 -10.66 18.09
C HIS A 222 -8.57 -10.25 16.82
N GLY A 223 -7.90 -10.25 15.66
CA GLY A 223 -8.50 -9.96 14.36
C GLY A 223 -7.87 -8.75 13.65
N CYS A 224 -7.41 -7.76 14.37
CA CYS A 224 -6.72 -6.61 13.80
C CYS A 224 -5.37 -6.97 13.16
N ILE A 225 -4.83 -6.06 12.37
CA ILE A 225 -3.52 -6.16 11.73
C ILE A 225 -2.56 -5.25 12.50
N ARG A 226 -1.78 -5.84 13.40
CA ARG A 226 -0.77 -5.10 14.15
C ARG A 226 0.43 -4.81 13.28
N THR A 227 0.92 -3.58 13.38
CA THR A 227 2.08 -3.03 12.66
C THR A 227 3.08 -2.52 13.71
N PRO A 228 4.41 -2.63 13.53
CA PRO A 228 5.37 -2.00 14.44
C PRO A 228 5.02 -0.52 14.66
N TYR A 229 5.25 0.02 15.86
CA TYR A 229 4.76 1.35 16.23
C TYR A 229 5.29 2.47 15.35
N ASP A 230 6.58 2.43 15.02
CA ASP A 230 7.25 3.37 14.14
C ASP A 230 6.71 3.30 12.69
N VAL A 231 6.51 2.07 12.20
CA VAL A 231 5.91 1.81 10.89
C VAL A 231 4.45 2.25 10.86
N ALA A 232 3.69 2.03 11.94
CA ALA A 232 2.29 2.45 12.03
C ALA A 232 2.14 3.97 11.97
N ALA A 233 3.04 4.71 12.64
CA ALA A 233 3.05 6.17 12.59
C ALA A 233 3.30 6.68 11.16
N LYS A 234 4.32 6.14 10.49
CA LYS A 234 4.61 6.47 9.10
C LYS A 234 3.47 6.08 8.15
N LEU A 235 2.95 4.86 8.27
CA LEU A 235 1.84 4.38 7.45
C LEU A 235 0.60 5.26 7.61
N TYR A 236 0.31 5.69 8.85
CA TYR A 236 -0.82 6.55 9.13
C TYR A 236 -0.74 7.89 8.38
N GLU A 237 0.44 8.47 8.22
CA GLU A 237 0.61 9.72 7.48
C GLU A 237 0.37 9.52 5.97
N HIS A 238 0.73 8.36 5.44
CA HIS A 238 0.56 8.05 4.02
C HIS A 238 -0.80 7.48 3.66
N THR A 239 -1.49 6.76 4.56
CA THR A 239 -2.79 6.17 4.24
C THR A 239 -3.87 7.23 4.08
N ILE A 240 -4.82 6.94 3.19
CA ILE A 240 -5.92 7.84 2.82
C ILE A 240 -7.23 7.10 3.01
N VAL A 241 -8.26 7.76 3.56
CA VAL A 241 -9.62 7.20 3.63
C VAL A 241 -10.11 6.86 2.23
N GLY A 242 -10.71 5.69 2.06
CA GLY A 242 -11.10 5.14 0.77
C GLY A 242 -10.05 4.27 0.09
N MET A 243 -8.79 4.27 0.55
CA MET A 243 -7.72 3.44 -0.01
C MET A 243 -8.10 1.95 0.05
N PRO A 244 -7.95 1.19 -1.04
CA PRO A 244 -8.21 -0.25 -1.06
C PRO A 244 -7.20 -1.03 -0.20
N VAL A 245 -7.72 -2.03 0.54
CA VAL A 245 -6.93 -2.96 1.34
C VAL A 245 -7.36 -4.38 1.02
N TYR A 246 -6.45 -5.19 0.51
CA TYR A 246 -6.66 -6.59 0.18
C TYR A 246 -6.05 -7.46 1.27
N ILE A 247 -6.81 -8.38 1.82
CA ILE A 247 -6.34 -9.31 2.85
C ILE A 247 -6.50 -10.72 2.32
N SER A 248 -5.38 -11.43 2.11
CA SER A 248 -5.38 -12.74 1.47
C SER A 248 -4.70 -13.82 2.32
N ARG A 249 -5.20 -15.05 2.17
CA ARG A 249 -4.53 -16.27 2.64
C ARG A 249 -3.76 -16.97 1.52
N ALA A 250 -3.84 -16.48 0.29
CA ALA A 250 -3.08 -16.98 -0.84
C ALA A 250 -1.81 -16.14 -1.01
N VAL A 251 -0.66 -16.80 -1.05
CA VAL A 251 0.64 -16.13 -1.29
C VAL A 251 0.71 -15.61 -2.72
N GLU A 252 0.10 -16.32 -3.65
CA GLU A 252 0.03 -15.97 -5.06
C GLU A 252 -0.66 -14.63 -5.28
N ASP A 253 -1.77 -14.37 -4.58
CA ASP A 253 -2.47 -13.07 -4.64
C ASP A 253 -1.57 -11.93 -4.19
N TYR A 254 -0.82 -12.16 -3.11
CA TYR A 254 0.10 -11.18 -2.57
C TYR A 254 1.24 -10.86 -3.53
N ASN A 255 1.83 -11.88 -4.14
CA ASN A 255 2.95 -11.73 -5.06
C ASN A 255 2.54 -11.07 -6.39
N ARG A 256 1.30 -11.24 -6.82
CA ARG A 256 0.73 -10.62 -8.03
C ARG A 256 0.13 -9.23 -7.78
N GLY A 257 0.23 -8.72 -6.55
CA GLY A 257 -0.29 -7.38 -6.23
C GLY A 257 -1.82 -7.29 -6.16
N GLY A 258 -2.52 -8.39 -5.89
CA GLY A 258 -3.97 -8.45 -5.72
C GLY A 258 -4.53 -9.85 -5.85
N PHE A 259 -5.86 -10.00 -5.83
CA PHE A 259 -6.48 -11.30 -5.94
C PHE A 259 -6.43 -11.85 -7.37
N VAL A 260 -6.06 -13.12 -7.49
CA VAL A 260 -6.07 -13.85 -8.76
C VAL A 260 -7.50 -14.26 -9.14
N LYS A 261 -8.37 -14.46 -8.13
CA LYS A 261 -9.77 -14.83 -8.31
C LYS A 261 -10.68 -13.76 -7.76
N PRO A 262 -11.85 -13.49 -8.37
CA PRO A 262 -12.85 -12.60 -7.81
C PRO A 262 -13.24 -13.08 -6.41
N ILE A 263 -13.23 -12.17 -5.44
CA ILE A 263 -13.72 -12.45 -4.09
C ILE A 263 -15.06 -11.77 -3.94
N ASP A 264 -16.03 -12.50 -3.42
CA ASP A 264 -17.33 -11.94 -3.07
C ASP A 264 -17.16 -11.04 -1.85
N VAL A 265 -17.19 -9.74 -2.07
CA VAL A 265 -16.94 -8.73 -1.03
C VAL A 265 -18.29 -8.40 -0.38
N LYS A 266 -18.50 -8.90 0.82
CA LYS A 266 -19.62 -8.46 1.66
C LYS A 266 -19.27 -7.11 2.30
N TYR A 267 -19.49 -6.04 1.55
CA TYR A 267 -19.43 -4.68 2.08
C TYR A 267 -20.70 -4.39 2.89
N ARG A 268 -20.54 -3.96 4.14
CA ARG A 268 -21.64 -3.41 4.94
C ARG A 268 -21.35 -1.93 5.16
N PRO A 269 -22.16 -1.01 4.59
CA PRO A 269 -21.99 0.42 4.82
C PRO A 269 -22.20 0.78 6.29
N ILE A 270 -21.54 1.83 6.76
CA ILE A 270 -21.71 2.37 8.11
C ILE A 270 -22.97 3.23 8.11
N PRO A 271 -24.00 2.94 8.90
CA PRO A 271 -25.14 3.85 9.06
C PRO A 271 -24.67 5.19 9.63
N GLY A 272 -24.96 6.30 8.94
CA GLY A 272 -24.67 7.64 9.41
C GLY A 272 -23.30 8.22 9.04
N ASN A 273 -22.51 7.54 8.23
CA ASN A 273 -21.35 8.13 7.58
C ASN A 273 -21.73 8.52 6.15
N ASP A 274 -21.58 9.79 5.81
CA ASP A 274 -21.87 10.36 4.46
C ASP A 274 -20.89 9.88 3.35
N TYR A 275 -20.23 8.76 3.57
CA TYR A 275 -19.56 8.06 2.50
C TYR A 275 -20.63 7.49 1.58
N THR A 276 -20.74 8.09 0.41
CA THR A 276 -21.68 7.72 -0.64
C THR A 276 -21.78 6.19 -0.77
N ASP A 277 -22.99 5.68 -0.79
CA ASP A 277 -23.38 4.25 -0.92
C ASP A 277 -22.93 3.63 -2.26
N GLU A 278 -21.95 4.19 -2.94
CA GLU A 278 -21.37 3.56 -4.11
C GLU A 278 -20.57 2.33 -3.68
N ALA A 279 -21.21 1.19 -3.81
CA ALA A 279 -20.52 -0.10 -3.80
C ALA A 279 -19.26 0.00 -4.68
N PRO A 280 -18.10 -0.54 -4.26
CA PRO A 280 -16.92 -0.53 -5.09
C PRO A 280 -17.29 -1.09 -6.45
N ALA A 281 -17.02 -0.31 -7.51
CA ALA A 281 -17.30 -0.73 -8.88
C ALA A 281 -16.73 -2.12 -9.10
N LYS A 282 -17.56 -3.05 -9.60
CA LYS A 282 -17.08 -4.38 -9.99
C LYS A 282 -15.89 -4.18 -10.90
N PRO A 283 -14.77 -4.91 -10.70
CA PRO A 283 -13.65 -4.83 -11.62
C PRO A 283 -14.19 -5.10 -13.02
N GLN A 284 -14.01 -4.13 -13.92
CA GLN A 284 -14.34 -4.31 -15.32
C GLN A 284 -13.53 -5.48 -15.84
N GLN A 285 -14.23 -6.50 -16.31
CA GLN A 285 -13.65 -7.61 -17.04
C GLN A 285 -13.11 -7.03 -18.35
N SER A 286 -11.81 -6.95 -18.47
CA SER A 286 -11.10 -6.75 -19.74
C SER A 286 -10.56 -8.08 -20.23
#